data_c5f7213e9f32b84deb23ba4dff4d6f86
#
_entry.id   c5f7213e9f32b84deb23ba4dff4d6f86
#
_cell.length_a   1.000
_cell.length_b   1.000
_cell.length_c   1.000
_cell.angle_alpha   90.00
_cell.angle_beta   90.00
_cell.angle_gamma   90.00
#
_symmetry.space_group_name_H-M   'P 1'
#
loop_
_entity.id
_entity.type
_entity.pdbx_description
1 polymer ?
#
loop_
_entity_poly.entity_id
_entity_poly.type
_entity_poly.pdbx_seq_one_letter_code
_entity_poly.pdbx_strand_id
1 'polypeptide(L)'
;MAISYTKSQSEAISSDGSVIVSAAAGSGKTAVLAERVLRLITDKSNPVSADRLLIVTFTNDAAAEMRSRIEKKLYESCLENPDDRGLLRQKYLLQSADICTIDSFCINLVRDNFELCGVSPDFKVGDGSELNEAKNLILKSIFEKNLNGNKDFDTLLDMAGCNYNEQNLLNLISDIYDYSLNMPFPDEFLNQLVDLYKMPFDNSHPWYKMMLASAKETALGLKEHVKAAADASVYIEKNQENLKKDCETLSLLADELCEILETEDWDRAVNAMPAANIARSPSLEKDNPFSAVYKSHREEFKKSVLKLRGFFEKNRQETENELKECSEPVFLLCGLIKEFSEEFFKLCIDKNYLTFALSEQLAFNLLCENENAKIRERIISRYDEVLVDEFQDVNDLQSRMFEILSDNGKHLFTVGDVKQSIYGFRGSNPDNFIKRKENGSVKKIILAENFRSRKEICDFTNFIFEKIMDGRIGKIVYDEKEALKPSGNFKEADFNKTEIILADAASDTESDDEARALTEFEAIAVADKIEALMNENMQIEEN
;
A
#
# COMPACT_ATOMS: atom_id res chain seq x y z
N MET A 1 18.99 17.31 -28.25
CA MET A 1 17.66 17.68 -28.76
C MET A 1 16.87 18.23 -27.60
N ALA A 2 16.11 19.30 -27.76
CA ALA A 2 15.22 19.77 -26.68
C ALA A 2 14.15 18.70 -26.42
N ILE A 3 13.96 18.32 -25.15
CA ILE A 3 12.92 17.36 -24.74
C ILE A 3 11.57 18.02 -25.02
N SER A 4 10.74 17.39 -25.85
CA SER A 4 9.38 17.85 -26.11
C SER A 4 8.45 17.20 -25.10
N TYR A 5 7.90 17.99 -24.18
CA TYR A 5 6.92 17.52 -23.19
C TYR A 5 5.53 17.36 -23.82
N THR A 6 4.79 16.36 -23.40
CA THR A 6 3.37 16.20 -23.78
C THR A 6 2.53 17.31 -23.15
N LYS A 7 1.29 17.43 -23.60
CA LYS A 7 0.34 18.42 -23.04
C LYS A 7 0.16 18.22 -21.53
N SER A 8 -0.03 16.97 -21.10
CA SER A 8 -0.22 16.61 -19.68
C SER A 8 1.05 16.89 -18.86
N GLN A 9 2.23 16.55 -19.39
CA GLN A 9 3.50 16.87 -18.74
C GLN A 9 3.70 18.39 -18.63
N SER A 10 3.43 19.14 -19.69
CA SER A 10 3.53 20.60 -19.69
C SER A 10 2.55 21.24 -18.69
N GLU A 11 1.34 20.67 -18.57
CA GLU A 11 0.38 21.09 -17.58
C GLU A 11 0.86 20.83 -16.14
N ALA A 12 1.45 19.65 -15.87
CA ALA A 12 2.01 19.32 -14.56
C ALA A 12 3.17 20.26 -14.18
N ILE A 13 4.04 20.59 -15.14
CA ILE A 13 5.16 21.50 -14.95
C ILE A 13 4.65 22.92 -14.64
N SER A 14 3.60 23.39 -15.31
CA SER A 14 3.14 24.78 -15.25
C SER A 14 2.06 25.06 -14.19
N SER A 15 1.48 24.03 -13.58
CA SER A 15 0.41 24.19 -12.60
C SER A 15 0.91 24.76 -11.28
N ASP A 16 0.14 25.64 -10.66
CA ASP A 16 0.43 26.23 -9.35
C ASP A 16 -0.54 25.69 -8.28
N GLY A 17 -0.16 25.82 -7.01
CA GLY A 17 -0.99 25.44 -5.86
C GLY A 17 -1.01 23.92 -5.61
N SER A 18 -2.15 23.43 -5.09
CA SER A 18 -2.33 22.01 -4.72
C SER A 18 -2.54 21.14 -5.94
N VAL A 19 -1.60 20.26 -6.22
CA VAL A 19 -1.61 19.40 -7.42
C VAL A 19 -1.35 17.95 -7.06
N ILE A 20 -2.06 17.03 -7.71
CA ILE A 20 -1.77 15.61 -7.71
C ILE A 20 -1.59 15.10 -9.14
N VAL A 21 -0.49 14.43 -9.37
CA VAL A 21 -0.14 13.83 -10.67
C VAL A 21 -0.22 12.31 -10.54
N SER A 22 -1.23 11.72 -11.18
CA SER A 22 -1.32 10.27 -11.36
C SER A 22 -0.48 9.90 -12.57
N ALA A 23 0.69 9.32 -12.34
CA ALA A 23 1.72 9.15 -13.36
C ALA A 23 2.03 7.67 -13.58
N ALA A 24 1.58 7.12 -14.70
CA ALA A 24 1.82 5.74 -15.08
C ALA A 24 3.32 5.39 -15.11
N ALA A 25 3.62 4.09 -15.05
CA ALA A 25 5.00 3.61 -15.20
C ALA A 25 5.63 4.15 -16.50
N GLY A 26 6.86 4.64 -16.42
CA GLY A 26 7.58 5.15 -17.60
C GLY A 26 7.04 6.46 -18.19
N SER A 27 6.17 7.20 -17.49
CA SER A 27 5.60 8.47 -17.94
C SER A 27 6.51 9.68 -17.77
N GLY A 28 7.71 9.48 -17.22
CA GLY A 28 8.69 10.56 -17.00
C GLY A 28 8.44 11.35 -15.71
N LYS A 29 7.88 10.75 -14.66
CA LYS A 29 7.63 11.37 -13.34
C LYS A 29 8.79 12.26 -12.87
N THR A 30 9.97 11.69 -12.75
CA THR A 30 11.18 12.38 -12.27
C THR A 30 11.60 13.55 -13.19
N ALA A 31 11.42 13.40 -14.50
CA ALA A 31 11.73 14.46 -15.46
C ALA A 31 10.76 15.65 -15.32
N VAL A 32 9.46 15.37 -15.13
CA VAL A 32 8.42 16.39 -14.89
C VAL A 32 8.68 17.12 -13.59
N LEU A 33 9.02 16.39 -12.50
CA LEU A 33 9.37 16.97 -11.20
C LEU A 33 10.58 17.92 -11.32
N ALA A 34 11.67 17.46 -11.91
CA ALA A 34 12.87 18.29 -12.09
C ALA A 34 12.61 19.54 -12.93
N GLU A 35 11.80 19.42 -13.99
CA GLU A 35 11.44 20.55 -14.84
C GLU A 35 10.51 21.55 -14.12
N ARG A 36 9.57 21.05 -13.32
CA ARG A 36 8.74 21.90 -12.46
C ARG A 36 9.60 22.73 -11.50
N VAL A 37 10.54 22.08 -10.82
CA VAL A 37 11.48 22.76 -9.91
C VAL A 37 12.26 23.83 -10.68
N LEU A 38 12.79 23.51 -11.85
CA LEU A 38 13.52 24.46 -12.68
C LEU A 38 12.64 25.65 -13.05
N ARG A 39 11.40 25.42 -13.49
CA ARG A 39 10.43 26.49 -13.77
C ARG A 39 10.20 27.38 -12.54
N LEU A 40 9.96 26.79 -11.35
CA LEU A 40 9.71 27.56 -10.13
C LEU A 40 10.88 28.48 -9.77
N ILE A 41 12.12 27.98 -9.84
CA ILE A 41 13.30 28.75 -9.44
C ILE A 41 13.78 29.74 -10.52
N THR A 42 13.36 29.56 -11.79
CA THR A 42 13.75 30.41 -12.90
C THR A 42 12.63 31.36 -13.38
N ASP A 43 11.46 31.34 -12.72
CA ASP A 43 10.37 32.25 -13.06
C ASP A 43 10.80 33.71 -12.89
N LYS A 44 10.68 34.49 -13.98
CA LYS A 44 11.14 35.90 -13.97
C LYS A 44 10.18 36.83 -13.21
N SER A 45 8.93 36.41 -13.04
CA SER A 45 7.91 37.24 -12.40
C SER A 45 7.82 37.02 -10.90
N ASN A 46 7.97 35.75 -10.46
CA ASN A 46 7.89 35.34 -9.06
C ASN A 46 8.75 34.10 -8.80
N PRO A 47 10.08 34.23 -8.80
CA PRO A 47 10.94 33.08 -8.61
C PRO A 47 10.84 32.56 -7.18
N VAL A 48 10.60 31.25 -7.02
CA VAL A 48 10.73 30.57 -5.74
C VAL A 48 12.23 30.42 -5.43
N SER A 49 12.64 30.72 -4.21
CA SER A 49 14.03 30.51 -3.80
C SER A 49 14.32 29.04 -3.64
N ALA A 50 15.42 28.55 -4.22
CA ALA A 50 15.72 27.12 -4.25
C ALA A 50 15.86 26.50 -2.84
N ASP A 51 16.37 27.27 -1.85
CA ASP A 51 16.48 26.89 -0.46
C ASP A 51 15.15 26.87 0.31
N ARG A 52 14.03 27.27 -0.36
CA ARG A 52 12.68 27.24 0.18
C ARG A 52 11.83 26.10 -0.44
N LEU A 53 12.47 25.17 -1.10
CA LEU A 53 11.86 23.96 -1.64
C LEU A 53 12.12 22.77 -0.72
N LEU A 54 11.08 22.00 -0.43
CA LEU A 54 11.20 20.66 0.13
C LEU A 54 10.85 19.64 -0.97
N ILE A 55 11.80 18.82 -1.34
CA ILE A 55 11.63 17.75 -2.35
C ILE A 55 11.91 16.41 -1.67
N VAL A 56 10.87 15.60 -1.54
CA VAL A 56 10.95 14.32 -0.85
C VAL A 56 10.84 13.17 -1.83
N THR A 57 11.75 12.22 -1.71
CA THR A 57 11.78 10.99 -2.48
C THR A 57 11.81 9.77 -1.57
N PHE A 58 11.54 8.58 -2.12
CA PHE A 58 11.50 7.36 -1.32
C PHE A 58 12.89 6.79 -0.98
N THR A 59 13.90 7.00 -1.85
CA THR A 59 15.27 6.48 -1.65
C THR A 59 16.32 7.58 -1.74
N ASN A 60 17.45 7.38 -1.06
CA ASN A 60 18.59 8.30 -1.13
C ASN A 60 19.15 8.44 -2.56
N ASP A 61 19.15 7.35 -3.33
CA ASP A 61 19.60 7.37 -4.71
C ASP A 61 18.67 8.22 -5.59
N ALA A 62 17.34 8.12 -5.39
CA ALA A 62 16.38 8.97 -6.09
C ALA A 62 16.54 10.46 -5.72
N ALA A 63 16.81 10.76 -4.44
CA ALA A 63 17.09 12.13 -4.00
C ALA A 63 18.37 12.69 -4.65
N ALA A 64 19.43 11.89 -4.67
CA ALA A 64 20.71 12.25 -5.31
C ALA A 64 20.55 12.45 -6.82
N GLU A 65 19.81 11.56 -7.50
CA GLU A 65 19.52 11.69 -8.93
C GLU A 65 18.68 12.95 -9.21
N MET A 66 17.65 13.22 -8.40
CA MET A 66 16.82 14.42 -8.53
C MET A 66 17.65 15.68 -8.40
N ARG A 67 18.50 15.76 -7.35
CA ARG A 67 19.45 16.87 -7.15
C ARG A 67 20.36 17.06 -8.38
N SER A 68 20.99 15.99 -8.83
CA SER A 68 21.90 16.03 -9.99
C SER A 68 21.20 16.52 -11.26
N ARG A 69 19.97 16.09 -11.53
CA ARG A 69 19.17 16.51 -12.68
C ARG A 69 18.82 18.00 -12.61
N ILE A 70 18.42 18.50 -11.45
CA ILE A 70 18.09 19.91 -11.23
C ILE A 70 19.35 20.76 -11.39
N GLU A 71 20.47 20.36 -10.77
CA GLU A 71 21.76 21.06 -10.87
C GLU A 71 22.24 21.16 -12.34
N LYS A 72 22.18 20.05 -13.09
CA LYS A 72 22.56 20.03 -14.50
C LYS A 72 21.73 20.99 -15.33
N LYS A 73 20.42 20.96 -15.21
CA LYS A 73 19.51 21.85 -15.96
C LYS A 73 19.68 23.32 -15.58
N LEU A 74 19.86 23.61 -14.29
CA LEU A 74 20.13 24.97 -13.84
C LEU A 74 21.49 25.48 -14.34
N TYR A 75 22.48 24.61 -14.39
CA TYR A 75 23.79 24.94 -14.97
C TYR A 75 23.69 25.25 -16.47
N GLU A 76 22.93 24.45 -17.23
CA GLU A 76 22.65 24.70 -18.65
C GLU A 76 21.97 26.05 -18.86
N SER A 77 20.96 26.39 -18.02
CA SER A 77 20.29 27.69 -18.04
C SER A 77 21.24 28.87 -17.71
N CYS A 78 22.20 28.66 -16.79
CA CYS A 78 23.24 29.66 -16.49
C CYS A 78 24.20 29.87 -17.67
N LEU A 79 24.54 28.80 -18.41
CA LEU A 79 25.39 28.92 -19.61
C LEU A 79 24.71 29.69 -20.76
N GLU A 80 23.39 29.49 -20.92
CA GLU A 80 22.60 30.22 -21.92
C GLU A 80 22.39 31.69 -21.52
N ASN A 81 22.41 32.03 -20.24
CA ASN A 81 22.18 33.36 -19.69
C ASN A 81 23.28 33.74 -18.67
N PRO A 82 24.54 33.92 -19.08
CA PRO A 82 25.68 34.06 -18.18
C PRO A 82 25.64 35.34 -17.32
N ASP A 83 24.92 36.36 -17.74
CA ASP A 83 24.78 37.64 -17.04
C ASP A 83 23.59 37.67 -16.06
N ASP A 84 22.77 36.60 -16.01
CA ASP A 84 21.63 36.51 -15.11
C ASP A 84 22.08 36.17 -13.67
N ARG A 85 22.20 37.22 -12.85
CA ARG A 85 22.57 37.10 -11.44
C ARG A 85 21.54 36.33 -10.62
N GLY A 86 20.29 36.31 -11.05
CA GLY A 86 19.21 35.55 -10.41
C GLY A 86 19.48 34.05 -10.51
N LEU A 87 19.78 33.56 -11.71
CA LEU A 87 20.13 32.14 -11.94
C LEU A 87 21.40 31.73 -11.19
N LEU A 88 22.42 32.58 -11.18
CA LEU A 88 23.65 32.30 -10.43
C LEU A 88 23.35 32.19 -8.91
N ARG A 89 22.51 33.06 -8.37
CA ARG A 89 22.07 32.99 -6.97
C ARG A 89 21.34 31.68 -6.68
N GLN A 90 20.39 31.28 -7.52
CA GLN A 90 19.62 30.04 -7.36
C GLN A 90 20.54 28.80 -7.32
N LYS A 91 21.62 28.80 -8.12
CA LYS A 91 22.60 27.72 -8.12
C LYS A 91 23.28 27.55 -6.74
N TYR A 92 23.60 28.65 -6.05
CA TYR A 92 24.16 28.57 -4.68
C TYR A 92 23.12 28.14 -3.67
N LEU A 93 21.89 28.65 -3.77
CA LEU A 93 20.80 28.32 -2.87
C LEU A 93 20.35 26.87 -2.98
N LEU A 94 20.47 26.25 -4.16
CA LEU A 94 20.14 24.84 -4.37
C LEU A 94 21.00 23.89 -3.53
N GLN A 95 22.19 24.30 -3.11
CA GLN A 95 23.03 23.49 -2.21
C GLN A 95 22.41 23.34 -0.82
N SER A 96 21.63 24.31 -0.37
CA SER A 96 20.90 24.31 0.91
C SER A 96 19.43 23.90 0.78
N ALA A 97 18.97 23.52 -0.42
CA ALA A 97 17.63 22.99 -0.63
C ALA A 97 17.46 21.62 0.04
N ASP A 98 16.31 21.37 0.65
CA ASP A 98 15.98 20.07 1.23
C ASP A 98 15.49 19.11 0.13
N ILE A 99 16.45 18.39 -0.49
CA ILE A 99 16.18 17.31 -1.45
C ILE A 99 16.68 16.01 -0.81
N CYS A 100 15.77 15.23 -0.22
CA CYS A 100 16.13 14.12 0.65
C CYS A 100 15.00 13.07 0.76
N THR A 101 15.25 11.99 1.49
CA THR A 101 14.19 11.06 1.92
C THR A 101 13.40 11.64 3.08
N ILE A 102 12.18 11.11 3.30
CA ILE A 102 11.36 11.54 4.45
C ILE A 102 12.09 11.28 5.78
N ASP A 103 12.73 10.12 5.93
CA ASP A 103 13.52 9.80 7.12
C ASP A 103 14.62 10.84 7.38
N SER A 104 15.39 11.17 6.34
CA SER A 104 16.46 12.16 6.43
C SER A 104 15.92 13.53 6.83
N PHE A 105 14.76 13.92 6.28
CA PHE A 105 14.08 15.16 6.64
C PHE A 105 13.69 15.15 8.12
N CYS A 106 13.03 14.09 8.60
CA CYS A 106 12.58 13.97 9.99
C CYS A 106 13.76 13.97 10.96
N ILE A 107 14.81 13.21 10.67
CA ILE A 107 16.03 13.15 11.48
C ILE A 107 16.68 14.53 11.61
N ASN A 108 16.78 15.28 10.51
CA ASN A 108 17.35 16.61 10.53
C ASN A 108 16.48 17.59 11.31
N LEU A 109 15.16 17.50 11.15
CA LEU A 109 14.21 18.34 11.89
C LEU A 109 14.29 18.08 13.40
N VAL A 110 14.41 16.83 13.83
CA VAL A 110 14.62 16.45 15.23
C VAL A 110 15.97 16.96 15.73
N ARG A 111 17.06 16.83 14.96
CA ARG A 111 18.39 17.34 15.33
C ARG A 111 18.41 18.86 15.48
N ASP A 112 17.75 19.59 14.59
CA ASP A 112 17.66 21.05 14.64
C ASP A 112 16.83 21.54 15.85
N ASN A 113 16.01 20.67 16.45
CA ASN A 113 15.12 20.98 17.57
C ASN A 113 15.25 19.96 18.73
N PHE A 114 16.44 19.39 18.92
CA PHE A 114 16.71 18.27 19.82
C PHE A 114 16.28 18.53 21.28
N GLU A 115 16.44 19.75 21.79
CA GLU A 115 16.05 20.12 23.15
C GLU A 115 14.54 19.95 23.38
N LEU A 116 13.71 20.27 22.39
CA LEU A 116 12.26 20.11 22.46
C LEU A 116 11.82 18.66 22.32
N CYS A 117 12.58 17.89 21.58
CA CYS A 117 12.34 16.45 21.44
C CYS A 117 12.86 15.64 22.64
N GLY A 118 13.59 16.27 23.58
CA GLY A 118 14.18 15.59 24.73
C GLY A 118 15.28 14.60 24.38
N VAL A 119 15.95 14.79 23.24
CA VAL A 119 17.00 13.90 22.71
C VAL A 119 18.35 14.62 22.66
N SER A 120 19.45 13.88 22.55
CA SER A 120 20.77 14.45 22.30
C SER A 120 20.94 14.79 20.80
N PRO A 121 21.66 15.86 20.42
CA PRO A 121 21.84 16.22 19.01
C PRO A 121 22.66 15.20 18.21
N ASP A 122 23.44 14.36 18.88
CA ASP A 122 24.30 13.34 18.29
C ASP A 122 23.70 11.93 18.32
N PHE A 123 22.37 11.83 18.49
CA PHE A 123 21.70 10.53 18.47
C PHE A 123 21.95 9.76 17.17
N LYS A 124 22.08 8.45 17.32
CA LYS A 124 22.18 7.51 16.20
C LYS A 124 20.78 7.07 15.77
N VAL A 125 20.63 6.72 14.51
CA VAL A 125 19.35 6.24 13.97
C VAL A 125 19.54 4.90 13.26
N GLY A 126 18.60 4.01 13.45
CA GLY A 126 18.53 2.72 12.77
C GLY A 126 17.71 1.69 13.57
N ASP A 127 17.54 0.52 12.98
CA ASP A 127 16.81 -0.61 13.56
C ASP A 127 17.82 -1.74 13.88
N GLY A 128 18.74 -1.46 14.82
CA GLY A 128 19.83 -2.38 15.15
C GLY A 128 19.38 -3.60 15.96
N SER A 129 20.12 -4.71 15.84
CA SER A 129 19.87 -5.95 16.61
C SER A 129 19.85 -5.72 18.13
N GLU A 130 20.67 -4.76 18.64
CA GLU A 130 20.70 -4.40 20.05
C GLU A 130 19.38 -3.77 20.54
N LEU A 131 18.71 -2.98 19.69
CA LEU A 131 17.40 -2.41 20.03
C LEU A 131 16.31 -3.49 20.03
N ASN A 132 16.36 -4.44 19.09
CA ASN A 132 15.41 -5.54 19.05
C ASN A 132 15.53 -6.46 20.25
N GLU A 133 16.75 -6.75 20.71
CA GLU A 133 16.96 -7.51 21.93
C GLU A 133 16.43 -6.76 23.17
N ALA A 134 16.72 -5.46 23.27
CA ALA A 134 16.23 -4.63 24.35
C ALA A 134 14.69 -4.48 24.33
N LYS A 135 14.08 -4.35 23.14
CA LYS A 135 12.62 -4.38 22.91
C LYS A 135 12.00 -5.62 23.50
N ASN A 136 12.58 -6.80 23.22
CA ASN A 136 12.13 -8.08 23.75
C ASN A 136 12.25 -8.18 25.27
N LEU A 137 13.30 -7.62 25.87
CA LEU A 137 13.47 -7.61 27.33
C LEU A 137 12.40 -6.77 28.02
N ILE A 138 12.06 -5.60 27.47
CA ILE A 138 10.98 -4.75 28.00
C ILE A 138 9.64 -5.50 27.91
N LEU A 139 9.33 -6.08 26.75
CA LEU A 139 8.09 -6.84 26.54
C LEU A 139 7.95 -7.98 27.56
N LYS A 140 9.01 -8.74 27.81
CA LYS A 140 9.01 -9.81 28.82
C LYS A 140 8.79 -9.27 30.23
N SER A 141 9.42 -8.16 30.59
CA SER A 141 9.24 -7.52 31.89
C SER A 141 7.80 -7.08 32.10
N ILE A 142 7.16 -6.48 31.08
CA ILE A 142 5.76 -6.08 31.13
C ILE A 142 4.86 -7.32 31.27
N PHE A 143 5.14 -8.38 30.54
CA PHE A 143 4.41 -9.64 30.64
C PHE A 143 4.47 -10.24 32.04
N GLU A 144 5.68 -10.43 32.59
CA GLU A 144 5.90 -11.00 33.93
C GLU A 144 5.21 -10.19 35.03
N LYS A 145 5.20 -8.85 34.93
CA LYS A 145 4.54 -7.94 35.86
C LYS A 145 3.03 -8.15 35.90
N ASN A 146 2.41 -8.55 34.79
CA ASN A 146 0.95 -8.70 34.65
C ASN A 146 0.45 -10.15 34.84
N LEU A 147 1.33 -11.15 35.01
CA LEU A 147 0.97 -12.55 35.25
C LEU A 147 0.19 -12.84 36.54
N ASN A 148 0.07 -11.89 37.46
CA ASN A 148 -0.45 -12.13 38.82
C ASN A 148 -1.96 -11.90 38.94
N GLY A 149 -2.78 -12.76 38.32
CA GLY A 149 -4.19 -12.96 38.76
C GLY A 149 -5.20 -11.91 38.28
N ASN A 150 -4.95 -11.23 37.18
CA ASN A 150 -5.95 -10.38 36.53
C ASN A 150 -6.76 -11.21 35.52
N LYS A 151 -8.05 -11.39 35.76
CA LYS A 151 -8.97 -12.14 34.89
C LYS A 151 -8.97 -11.62 33.44
N ASP A 152 -8.84 -10.31 33.26
CA ASP A 152 -8.82 -9.71 31.92
C ASP A 152 -7.51 -10.02 31.20
N PHE A 153 -6.41 -10.16 31.95
CA PHE A 153 -5.14 -10.60 31.39
C PHE A 153 -5.19 -12.07 30.97
N ASP A 154 -5.82 -12.95 31.77
CA ASP A 154 -6.02 -14.36 31.41
C ASP A 154 -6.87 -14.46 30.12
N THR A 155 -7.95 -13.66 30.03
CA THR A 155 -8.77 -13.59 28.82
C THR A 155 -7.96 -13.07 27.61
N LEU A 156 -7.11 -12.06 27.82
CA LEU A 156 -6.24 -11.55 26.77
C LEU A 156 -5.23 -12.60 26.27
N LEU A 157 -4.69 -13.42 27.18
CA LEU A 157 -3.82 -14.55 26.84
C LEU A 157 -4.55 -15.59 25.97
N ASP A 158 -5.78 -15.92 26.33
CA ASP A 158 -6.62 -16.85 25.56
C ASP A 158 -6.93 -16.27 24.17
N MET A 159 -7.29 -14.99 24.08
CA MET A 159 -7.54 -14.30 22.81
C MET A 159 -6.30 -14.26 21.91
N ALA A 160 -5.10 -14.08 22.48
CA ALA A 160 -3.83 -14.08 21.77
C ALA A 160 -3.34 -15.51 21.42
N GLY A 161 -4.07 -16.56 21.81
CA GLY A 161 -3.67 -17.95 21.59
C GLY A 161 -2.42 -18.37 22.38
N CYS A 162 -2.25 -17.79 23.58
CA CYS A 162 -1.06 -17.98 24.42
C CYS A 162 -1.10 -19.26 25.28
N ASN A 163 -1.88 -20.29 24.91
CA ASN A 163 -2.07 -21.51 25.70
C ASN A 163 -0.77 -22.17 26.23
N TYR A 164 0.35 -21.99 25.53
CA TYR A 164 1.68 -22.49 25.91
C TYR A 164 2.83 -21.59 25.47
N ASN A 165 2.55 -20.42 24.86
CA ASN A 165 3.59 -19.58 24.26
C ASN A 165 3.26 -18.08 24.46
N GLU A 166 4.00 -17.46 25.38
CA GLU A 166 3.90 -16.00 25.64
C GLU A 166 4.21 -15.16 24.41
N GLN A 167 5.01 -15.72 23.47
CA GLN A 167 5.51 -14.98 22.31
C GLN A 167 4.40 -14.39 21.44
N ASN A 168 3.23 -15.02 21.38
CA ASN A 168 2.10 -14.50 20.61
C ASN A 168 1.63 -13.15 21.13
N LEU A 169 1.51 -12.96 22.44
CA LEU A 169 1.11 -11.67 23.03
C LEU A 169 2.24 -10.64 22.88
N LEU A 170 3.50 -11.04 23.07
CA LEU A 170 4.65 -10.14 22.89
C LEU A 170 4.74 -9.64 21.44
N ASN A 171 4.54 -10.51 20.47
CA ASN A 171 4.48 -10.14 19.05
C ASN A 171 3.30 -9.21 18.78
N LEU A 172 2.10 -9.51 19.30
CA LEU A 172 0.91 -8.68 19.12
C LEU A 172 1.12 -7.26 19.66
N ILE A 173 1.71 -7.11 20.85
CA ILE A 173 2.05 -5.80 21.42
C ILE A 173 3.04 -5.06 20.50
N SER A 174 4.11 -5.75 20.06
CA SER A 174 5.11 -5.18 19.17
C SER A 174 4.51 -4.74 17.83
N ASP A 175 3.71 -5.60 17.21
CA ASP A 175 3.14 -5.34 15.89
C ASP A 175 2.16 -4.16 15.90
N ILE A 176 1.30 -4.09 16.94
CA ILE A 176 0.36 -2.96 17.08
C ILE A 176 1.11 -1.67 17.43
N TYR A 177 2.15 -1.74 18.27
CA TYR A 177 3.01 -0.59 18.54
C TYR A 177 3.67 -0.08 17.26
N ASP A 178 4.33 -0.96 16.50
CA ASP A 178 5.00 -0.57 15.25
C ASP A 178 4.02 -0.02 14.22
N TYR A 179 2.80 -0.59 14.14
CA TYR A 179 1.73 -0.06 13.29
C TYR A 179 1.26 1.32 13.76
N SER A 180 1.08 1.52 15.07
CA SER A 180 0.59 2.77 15.66
C SER A 180 1.53 3.95 15.37
N LEU A 181 2.84 3.71 15.24
CA LEU A 181 3.82 4.73 14.89
C LEU A 181 3.64 5.29 13.46
N ASN A 182 2.89 4.62 12.60
CA ASN A 182 2.52 5.14 11.27
C ASN A 182 1.29 6.08 11.32
N MET A 183 0.66 6.21 12.49
CA MET A 183 -0.51 7.07 12.70
C MET A 183 -0.07 8.44 13.23
N PRO A 184 -0.74 9.53 12.84
CA PRO A 184 -0.45 10.87 13.36
C PRO A 184 -0.51 10.96 14.88
N PHE A 185 -1.48 10.26 15.49
CA PHE A 185 -1.75 10.27 16.93
C PHE A 185 -1.90 8.83 17.44
N PRO A 186 -0.80 8.15 17.81
CA PRO A 186 -0.82 6.75 18.23
C PRO A 186 -1.79 6.47 19.39
N ASP A 187 -1.84 7.35 20.38
CA ASP A 187 -2.74 7.19 21.53
C ASP A 187 -4.21 7.30 21.15
N GLU A 188 -4.56 8.20 20.23
CA GLU A 188 -5.93 8.31 19.72
C GLU A 188 -6.32 7.06 18.92
N PHE A 189 -5.40 6.53 18.11
CA PHE A 189 -5.61 5.27 17.41
C PHE A 189 -5.91 4.12 18.38
N LEU A 190 -5.11 3.95 19.44
CA LEU A 190 -5.33 2.91 20.45
C LEU A 190 -6.68 3.09 21.18
N ASN A 191 -7.06 4.33 21.48
CA ASN A 191 -8.37 4.61 22.11
C ASN A 191 -9.52 4.29 21.14
N GLN A 192 -9.40 4.66 19.86
CA GLN A 192 -10.39 4.32 18.84
C GLN A 192 -10.52 2.81 18.64
N LEU A 193 -9.43 2.05 18.76
CA LEU A 193 -9.48 0.59 18.71
C LEU A 193 -10.37 0.03 19.84
N VAL A 194 -10.21 0.52 21.07
CA VAL A 194 -11.09 0.12 22.21
C VAL A 194 -12.54 0.50 21.96
N ASP A 195 -12.77 1.70 21.42
CA ASP A 195 -14.14 2.19 21.15
C ASP A 195 -14.86 1.32 20.13
N LEU A 196 -14.16 0.74 19.13
CA LEU A 196 -14.74 -0.18 18.17
C LEU A 196 -15.38 -1.41 18.85
N TYR A 197 -14.77 -1.94 19.91
CA TYR A 197 -15.34 -3.08 20.66
C TYR A 197 -16.57 -2.71 21.51
N LYS A 198 -16.78 -1.41 21.79
CA LYS A 198 -17.92 -0.90 22.58
C LYS A 198 -19.06 -0.39 21.70
N MET A 199 -18.82 -0.18 20.40
CA MET A 199 -19.85 0.30 19.49
C MET A 199 -20.94 -0.77 19.26
N PRO A 200 -22.21 -0.36 19.01
CA PRO A 200 -23.24 -1.27 18.53
C PRO A 200 -22.83 -1.94 17.22
N PHE A 201 -23.03 -3.25 17.12
CA PHE A 201 -22.71 -3.98 15.89
C PHE A 201 -23.87 -3.88 14.88
N ASP A 202 -23.90 -2.75 14.15
CA ASP A 202 -24.92 -2.43 13.15
C ASP A 202 -24.30 -1.75 11.90
N ASN A 203 -25.13 -1.23 11.02
CA ASN A 203 -24.71 -0.57 9.78
C ASN A 203 -23.80 0.67 9.99
N SER A 204 -23.66 1.17 11.21
CA SER A 204 -22.72 2.24 11.54
C SER A 204 -21.32 1.69 11.84
N HIS A 205 -21.23 0.43 12.28
CA HIS A 205 -19.98 -0.20 12.72
C HIS A 205 -19.04 -0.49 11.54
N PRO A 206 -17.76 -0.06 11.58
CA PRO A 206 -16.82 -0.27 10.47
C PRO A 206 -16.65 -1.74 10.08
N TRP A 207 -16.53 -2.64 11.05
CA TRP A 207 -16.36 -4.08 10.79
C TRP A 207 -17.61 -4.72 10.19
N TYR A 208 -18.80 -4.30 10.60
CA TYR A 208 -20.04 -4.73 9.97
C TYR A 208 -20.01 -4.44 8.47
N LYS A 209 -19.69 -3.19 8.09
CA LYS A 209 -19.58 -2.76 6.68
C LYS A 209 -18.51 -3.55 5.92
N MET A 210 -17.33 -3.71 6.54
CA MET A 210 -16.21 -4.42 5.92
C MET A 210 -16.54 -5.90 5.70
N MET A 211 -17.10 -6.58 6.71
CA MET A 211 -17.47 -7.98 6.61
C MET A 211 -18.59 -8.19 5.58
N LEU A 212 -19.58 -7.32 5.58
CA LEU A 212 -20.69 -7.38 4.62
C LEU A 212 -20.19 -7.12 3.18
N ALA A 213 -19.31 -6.15 2.98
CA ALA A 213 -18.69 -5.90 1.67
C ALA A 213 -17.88 -7.11 1.19
N SER A 214 -17.07 -7.72 2.06
CA SER A 214 -16.32 -8.95 1.73
C SER A 214 -17.24 -10.14 1.47
N ALA A 215 -18.37 -10.25 2.16
CA ALA A 215 -19.36 -11.29 1.92
C ALA A 215 -20.05 -11.09 0.57
N LYS A 216 -20.48 -9.85 0.23
CA LYS A 216 -21.06 -9.52 -1.09
C LYS A 216 -20.09 -9.87 -2.22
N GLU A 217 -18.82 -9.52 -2.07
CA GLU A 217 -17.78 -9.86 -3.05
C GLU A 217 -17.62 -11.37 -3.21
N THR A 218 -17.56 -12.11 -2.10
CA THR A 218 -17.48 -13.58 -2.12
C THR A 218 -18.69 -14.20 -2.80
N ALA A 219 -19.90 -13.66 -2.59
CA ALA A 219 -21.12 -14.13 -3.23
C ALA A 219 -21.15 -13.83 -4.74
N LEU A 220 -20.64 -12.69 -5.17
CA LEU A 220 -20.49 -12.40 -6.61
C LEU A 220 -19.53 -13.39 -7.29
N GLY A 221 -18.44 -13.77 -6.62
CA GLY A 221 -17.52 -14.81 -7.12
C GLY A 221 -18.18 -16.18 -7.32
N LEU A 222 -19.24 -16.50 -6.56
CA LEU A 222 -20.01 -17.73 -6.78
C LEU A 222 -20.60 -17.80 -8.18
N LYS A 223 -21.12 -16.68 -8.70
CA LYS A 223 -21.71 -16.62 -10.05
C LYS A 223 -20.66 -16.89 -11.14
N GLU A 224 -19.45 -16.39 -10.95
CA GLU A 224 -18.33 -16.62 -11.89
C GLU A 224 -17.93 -18.11 -11.90
N HIS A 225 -17.82 -18.73 -10.73
CA HIS A 225 -17.53 -20.16 -10.64
C HIS A 225 -18.61 -21.03 -11.25
N VAL A 226 -19.88 -20.71 -11.03
CA VAL A 226 -21.00 -21.44 -11.67
C VAL A 226 -20.94 -21.29 -13.18
N LYS A 227 -20.71 -20.09 -13.69
CA LYS A 227 -20.58 -19.83 -15.13
C LYS A 227 -19.46 -20.66 -15.75
N ALA A 228 -18.27 -20.65 -15.15
CA ALA A 228 -17.13 -21.42 -15.63
C ALA A 228 -17.37 -22.94 -15.57
N ALA A 229 -18.02 -23.42 -14.51
CA ALA A 229 -18.43 -24.82 -14.40
C ALA A 229 -19.46 -25.20 -15.47
N ALA A 230 -20.45 -24.33 -15.74
CA ALA A 230 -21.44 -24.53 -16.77
C ALA A 230 -20.81 -24.56 -18.17
N ASP A 231 -19.92 -23.64 -18.48
CA ASP A 231 -19.20 -23.60 -19.76
C ASP A 231 -18.37 -24.88 -19.96
N ALA A 232 -17.67 -25.37 -18.92
CA ALA A 232 -16.93 -26.63 -18.98
C ALA A 232 -17.85 -27.84 -19.15
N SER A 233 -19.03 -27.85 -18.52
CA SER A 233 -19.97 -28.97 -18.55
C SER A 233 -20.50 -29.29 -19.95
N VAL A 234 -20.51 -28.34 -20.87
CA VAL A 234 -20.95 -28.52 -22.26
C VAL A 234 -20.08 -29.51 -23.02
N TYR A 235 -18.80 -29.62 -22.65
CA TYR A 235 -17.82 -30.51 -23.28
C TYR A 235 -17.67 -31.88 -22.58
N ILE A 236 -18.55 -32.21 -21.61
CA ILE A 236 -18.55 -33.47 -20.87
C ILE A 236 -19.80 -34.24 -21.30
N GLU A 237 -19.62 -35.35 -22.03
CA GLU A 237 -20.75 -36.12 -22.56
C GLU A 237 -21.44 -36.96 -21.47
N LYS A 238 -20.66 -37.46 -20.49
CA LYS A 238 -21.19 -38.31 -19.42
C LYS A 238 -22.01 -37.50 -18.42
N ASN A 239 -23.22 -37.94 -18.13
CA ASN A 239 -24.15 -37.35 -17.15
C ASN A 239 -24.53 -35.88 -17.45
N GLN A 240 -24.57 -35.46 -18.69
CA GLN A 240 -24.76 -34.06 -19.10
C GLN A 240 -26.03 -33.42 -18.49
N GLU A 241 -27.15 -34.15 -18.42
CA GLU A 241 -28.37 -33.65 -17.75
C GLU A 241 -28.18 -33.39 -16.27
N ASN A 242 -27.44 -34.27 -15.56
CA ASN A 242 -27.16 -34.07 -14.14
C ASN A 242 -26.17 -32.93 -13.89
N LEU A 243 -25.21 -32.74 -14.79
CA LEU A 243 -24.25 -31.62 -14.72
C LEU A 243 -24.99 -30.28 -14.92
N LYS A 244 -25.90 -30.22 -15.93
CA LYS A 244 -26.72 -29.05 -16.17
C LYS A 244 -27.60 -28.74 -14.97
N LYS A 245 -28.27 -29.74 -14.39
CA LYS A 245 -29.10 -29.56 -13.18
C LYS A 245 -28.31 -29.13 -11.98
N ASP A 246 -27.08 -29.64 -11.81
CA ASP A 246 -26.16 -29.21 -10.74
C ASP A 246 -25.77 -27.72 -10.91
N CYS A 247 -25.38 -27.30 -12.11
CA CYS A 247 -25.11 -25.89 -12.42
C CYS A 247 -26.31 -24.97 -12.17
N GLU A 248 -27.50 -25.39 -12.59
CA GLU A 248 -28.77 -24.66 -12.35
C GLU A 248 -29.02 -24.50 -10.85
N THR A 249 -28.81 -25.56 -10.07
CA THR A 249 -28.99 -25.53 -8.62
C THR A 249 -27.96 -24.61 -7.93
N LEU A 250 -26.70 -24.67 -8.37
CA LEU A 250 -25.65 -23.78 -7.85
C LEU A 250 -25.90 -22.31 -8.23
N SER A 251 -26.45 -22.06 -9.45
CA SER A 251 -26.82 -20.72 -9.90
C SER A 251 -27.92 -20.12 -9.02
N LEU A 252 -28.99 -20.90 -8.79
CA LEU A 252 -30.07 -20.45 -7.91
C LEU A 252 -29.61 -20.14 -6.51
N LEU A 253 -28.71 -20.97 -5.95
CA LEU A 253 -28.12 -20.72 -4.63
C LEU A 253 -27.26 -19.45 -4.62
N ALA A 254 -26.45 -19.22 -5.67
CA ALA A 254 -25.64 -18.02 -5.79
C ALA A 254 -26.52 -16.75 -5.88
N ASP A 255 -27.60 -16.82 -6.68
CA ASP A 255 -28.55 -15.71 -6.82
C ASP A 255 -29.25 -15.40 -5.50
N GLU A 256 -29.74 -16.44 -4.80
CA GLU A 256 -30.38 -16.30 -3.48
C GLU A 256 -29.43 -15.66 -2.44
N LEU A 257 -28.18 -16.13 -2.36
CA LEU A 257 -27.20 -15.56 -1.44
C LEU A 257 -26.86 -14.11 -1.77
N CYS A 258 -26.73 -13.77 -3.05
CA CYS A 258 -26.53 -12.38 -3.47
C CYS A 258 -27.72 -11.50 -3.07
N GLU A 259 -28.97 -11.93 -3.35
CA GLU A 259 -30.18 -11.17 -2.99
C GLU A 259 -30.30 -10.94 -1.49
N ILE A 260 -29.96 -11.94 -0.66
CA ILE A 260 -29.97 -11.82 0.79
C ILE A 260 -28.95 -10.77 1.26
N LEU A 261 -27.72 -10.84 0.74
CA LEU A 261 -26.65 -9.91 1.13
C LEU A 261 -26.90 -8.47 0.66
N GLU A 262 -27.63 -8.27 -0.44
CA GLU A 262 -28.05 -6.94 -0.90
C GLU A 262 -29.05 -6.27 0.06
N THR A 263 -29.76 -7.03 0.88
CA THR A 263 -30.65 -6.45 1.91
C THR A 263 -29.88 -5.79 3.05
N GLU A 264 -28.59 -6.06 3.18
CA GLU A 264 -27.72 -5.61 4.29
C GLU A 264 -28.22 -6.01 5.68
N ASP A 265 -29.10 -6.99 5.76
CA ASP A 265 -29.63 -7.54 7.00
C ASP A 265 -28.77 -8.73 7.46
N TRP A 266 -27.95 -8.50 8.49
CA TRP A 266 -27.05 -9.50 9.04
C TRP A 266 -27.77 -10.73 9.55
N ASP A 267 -28.85 -10.56 10.31
CA ASP A 267 -29.58 -11.67 10.92
C ASP A 267 -30.30 -12.52 9.86
N ARG A 268 -30.76 -11.88 8.77
CA ARG A 268 -31.28 -12.58 7.60
C ARG A 268 -30.20 -13.42 6.93
N ALA A 269 -29.00 -12.90 6.79
CA ALA A 269 -27.87 -13.64 6.24
C ALA A 269 -27.50 -14.83 7.14
N VAL A 270 -27.41 -14.64 8.45
CA VAL A 270 -27.18 -15.73 9.42
C VAL A 270 -28.20 -16.86 9.26
N ASN A 271 -29.48 -16.53 9.16
CA ASN A 271 -30.55 -17.53 9.01
C ASN A 271 -30.51 -18.28 7.68
N ALA A 272 -30.00 -17.67 6.61
CA ALA A 272 -29.92 -18.27 5.28
C ALA A 272 -28.71 -19.21 5.11
N MET A 273 -27.58 -18.93 5.77
CA MET A 273 -26.33 -19.70 5.58
C MET A 273 -26.46 -21.20 5.91
N PRO A 274 -27.18 -21.66 6.95
CA PRO A 274 -27.37 -23.09 7.22
C PRO A 274 -28.07 -23.85 6.10
N ALA A 275 -29.00 -23.20 5.37
CA ALA A 275 -29.74 -23.78 4.26
C ALA A 275 -28.91 -23.94 2.97
N ALA A 276 -27.77 -23.24 2.87
CA ALA A 276 -26.87 -23.28 1.72
C ALA A 276 -26.11 -24.63 1.61
N ASN A 277 -26.82 -25.72 1.37
CA ASN A 277 -26.23 -27.05 1.24
C ASN A 277 -25.93 -27.37 -0.21
N ILE A 278 -24.70 -27.78 -0.48
CA ILE A 278 -24.26 -28.20 -1.80
C ILE A 278 -24.32 -29.73 -1.89
N ALA A 279 -25.11 -30.22 -2.83
CA ALA A 279 -25.27 -31.65 -3.08
C ALA A 279 -23.93 -32.30 -3.50
N ARG A 280 -23.88 -33.63 -3.51
CA ARG A 280 -22.71 -34.37 -3.99
C ARG A 280 -22.53 -34.14 -5.50
N SER A 281 -21.26 -33.93 -5.93
CA SER A 281 -20.92 -33.76 -7.35
C SER A 281 -21.44 -34.92 -8.21
N PRO A 282 -22.00 -34.64 -9.40
CA PRO A 282 -22.25 -35.69 -10.38
C PRO A 282 -20.97 -36.45 -10.76
N SER A 283 -21.13 -37.71 -11.20
CA SER A 283 -19.99 -38.51 -11.66
C SER A 283 -19.46 -37.97 -12.98
N LEU A 284 -18.17 -37.68 -13.04
CA LEU A 284 -17.49 -37.11 -14.19
C LEU A 284 -16.75 -38.17 -15.01
N GLU A 285 -16.38 -37.79 -16.22
CA GLU A 285 -15.52 -38.54 -17.12
C GLU A 285 -14.04 -38.40 -16.68
N LYS A 286 -13.34 -39.54 -16.52
CA LYS A 286 -12.00 -39.54 -15.90
C LYS A 286 -10.90 -38.87 -16.77
N ASP A 287 -10.99 -39.06 -18.09
CA ASP A 287 -9.97 -38.67 -19.06
C ASP A 287 -10.31 -37.39 -19.83
N ASN A 288 -11.36 -36.68 -19.43
CA ASN A 288 -11.80 -35.46 -20.09
C ASN A 288 -11.22 -34.22 -19.33
N PRO A 289 -10.40 -33.36 -19.97
CA PRO A 289 -9.79 -32.19 -19.32
C PRO A 289 -10.83 -31.22 -18.77
N PHE A 290 -12.00 -31.09 -19.40
CA PHE A 290 -13.08 -30.23 -18.90
C PHE A 290 -13.70 -30.74 -17.60
N SER A 291 -13.59 -32.04 -17.32
CA SER A 291 -13.98 -32.62 -16.02
C SER A 291 -13.14 -32.06 -14.85
N ALA A 292 -11.85 -31.82 -15.08
CA ALA A 292 -10.99 -31.20 -14.08
C ALA A 292 -11.37 -29.73 -13.85
N VAL A 293 -11.64 -28.97 -14.91
CA VAL A 293 -12.10 -27.58 -14.85
C VAL A 293 -13.43 -27.48 -14.10
N TYR A 294 -14.42 -28.27 -14.48
CA TYR A 294 -15.72 -28.33 -13.78
C TYR A 294 -15.55 -28.61 -12.28
N LYS A 295 -14.76 -29.64 -11.93
CA LYS A 295 -14.50 -30.03 -10.55
C LYS A 295 -13.83 -28.89 -9.77
N SER A 296 -12.83 -28.26 -10.35
CA SER A 296 -12.10 -27.16 -9.71
C SER A 296 -13.04 -25.99 -9.38
N HIS A 297 -13.81 -25.50 -10.33
CA HIS A 297 -14.74 -24.38 -10.08
C HIS A 297 -15.84 -24.74 -9.08
N ARG A 298 -16.32 -25.98 -9.12
CA ARG A 298 -17.30 -26.47 -8.14
C ARG A 298 -16.74 -26.54 -6.72
N GLU A 299 -15.48 -26.95 -6.55
CA GLU A 299 -14.81 -26.95 -5.24
C GLU A 299 -14.55 -25.52 -4.76
N GLU A 300 -14.15 -24.58 -5.63
CA GLU A 300 -14.01 -23.17 -5.27
C GLU A 300 -15.36 -22.54 -4.88
N PHE A 301 -16.44 -22.88 -5.59
CA PHE A 301 -17.80 -22.50 -5.17
C PHE A 301 -18.10 -22.97 -3.74
N LYS A 302 -17.80 -24.24 -3.44
CA LYS A 302 -18.04 -24.82 -2.13
C LYS A 302 -17.19 -24.13 -1.05
N LYS A 303 -15.92 -23.84 -1.32
CA LYS A 303 -15.04 -23.08 -0.41
C LYS A 303 -15.58 -21.69 -0.14
N SER A 304 -16.06 -21.02 -1.17
CA SER A 304 -16.67 -19.68 -1.06
C SER A 304 -17.94 -19.68 -0.21
N VAL A 305 -18.81 -20.70 -0.35
CA VAL A 305 -19.98 -20.87 0.53
C VAL A 305 -19.57 -21.14 1.98
N LEU A 306 -18.52 -21.94 2.20
CA LEU A 306 -17.99 -22.18 3.55
C LEU A 306 -17.39 -20.88 4.14
N LYS A 307 -16.71 -20.09 3.35
CA LYS A 307 -16.21 -18.77 3.75
C LYS A 307 -17.36 -17.83 4.16
N LEU A 308 -18.44 -17.79 3.37
CA LEU A 308 -19.65 -17.02 3.70
C LEU A 308 -20.26 -17.46 5.02
N ARG A 309 -20.33 -18.77 5.28
CA ARG A 309 -20.80 -19.28 6.58
C ARG A 309 -19.93 -18.79 7.73
N GLY A 310 -18.61 -18.72 7.57
CA GLY A 310 -17.70 -18.20 8.58
C GLY A 310 -17.96 -16.72 8.92
N PHE A 311 -18.44 -15.90 7.98
CA PHE A 311 -18.85 -14.52 8.28
C PHE A 311 -20.13 -14.44 9.11
N PHE A 312 -21.08 -15.37 8.93
CA PHE A 312 -22.43 -15.32 9.49
C PHE A 312 -22.72 -16.49 10.46
N GLU A 313 -21.75 -16.82 11.32
CA GLU A 313 -21.91 -17.87 12.32
C GLU A 313 -22.84 -17.45 13.48
N LYS A 314 -22.84 -16.15 13.80
CA LYS A 314 -23.54 -15.57 14.96
C LYS A 314 -24.44 -14.43 14.51
N ASN A 315 -25.61 -14.32 15.18
CA ASN A 315 -26.48 -13.20 14.93
C ASN A 315 -25.88 -11.88 15.47
N ARG A 316 -26.48 -10.77 15.06
CA ARG A 316 -25.98 -9.44 15.40
C ARG A 316 -25.81 -9.23 16.90
N GLN A 317 -26.78 -9.67 17.71
CA GLN A 317 -26.74 -9.49 19.16
C GLN A 317 -25.66 -10.35 19.82
N GLU A 318 -25.47 -11.57 19.35
CA GLU A 318 -24.40 -12.46 19.82
C GLU A 318 -23.04 -11.87 19.50
N THR A 319 -22.83 -11.39 18.27
CA THR A 319 -21.58 -10.73 17.86
C THR A 319 -21.30 -9.48 18.71
N GLU A 320 -22.33 -8.64 18.94
CA GLU A 320 -22.18 -7.44 19.77
C GLU A 320 -21.82 -7.79 21.22
N ASN A 321 -22.42 -8.83 21.79
CA ASN A 321 -22.10 -9.27 23.15
C ASN A 321 -20.64 -9.75 23.25
N GLU A 322 -20.16 -10.53 22.29
CA GLU A 322 -18.77 -10.97 22.26
C GLU A 322 -17.77 -9.81 22.10
N LEU A 323 -18.07 -8.86 21.23
CA LEU A 323 -17.24 -7.66 21.11
C LEU A 323 -17.16 -6.91 22.46
N LYS A 324 -18.28 -6.77 23.16
CA LYS A 324 -18.31 -6.15 24.50
C LYS A 324 -17.50 -6.93 25.54
N GLU A 325 -17.57 -8.26 25.53
CA GLU A 325 -16.76 -9.11 26.42
C GLU A 325 -15.26 -8.96 26.14
N CYS A 326 -14.87 -8.75 24.87
CA CYS A 326 -13.48 -8.51 24.49
C CYS A 326 -13.01 -7.07 24.81
N SER A 327 -13.90 -6.13 25.12
CA SER A 327 -13.54 -4.71 25.26
C SER A 327 -12.56 -4.43 26.40
N GLU A 328 -12.70 -5.08 27.57
CA GLU A 328 -11.78 -4.88 28.70
C GLU A 328 -10.41 -5.54 28.46
N PRO A 329 -10.30 -6.78 27.95
CA PRO A 329 -9.01 -7.33 27.50
C PRO A 329 -8.30 -6.46 26.46
N VAL A 330 -9.02 -5.91 25.49
CA VAL A 330 -8.45 -5.01 24.48
C VAL A 330 -8.02 -3.67 25.09
N PHE A 331 -8.79 -3.13 26.03
CA PHE A 331 -8.39 -1.94 26.79
C PHE A 331 -7.08 -2.20 27.55
N LEU A 332 -6.96 -3.36 28.21
CA LEU A 332 -5.73 -3.77 28.86
C LEU A 332 -4.56 -3.88 27.86
N LEU A 333 -4.77 -4.53 26.71
CA LEU A 333 -3.76 -4.63 25.64
C LEU A 333 -3.27 -3.24 25.22
N CYS A 334 -4.18 -2.29 24.98
CA CYS A 334 -3.80 -0.92 24.64
C CYS A 334 -2.99 -0.24 25.76
N GLY A 335 -3.32 -0.55 27.03
CA GLY A 335 -2.54 -0.10 28.19
C GLY A 335 -1.11 -0.66 28.19
N LEU A 336 -0.96 -1.96 27.89
CA LEU A 336 0.36 -2.61 27.78
C LEU A 336 1.19 -2.04 26.63
N ILE A 337 0.56 -1.71 25.51
CA ILE A 337 1.23 -1.06 24.36
C ILE A 337 1.72 0.33 24.75
N LYS A 338 0.94 1.12 25.48
CA LYS A 338 1.38 2.44 25.96
C LYS A 338 2.52 2.33 26.96
N GLU A 339 2.43 1.41 27.93
CA GLU A 339 3.53 1.13 28.88
C GLU A 339 4.80 0.73 28.12
N PHE A 340 4.66 -0.15 27.14
CA PHE A 340 5.78 -0.56 26.29
C PHE A 340 6.38 0.63 25.51
N SER A 341 5.54 1.49 24.92
CA SER A 341 5.99 2.69 24.19
C SER A 341 6.81 3.63 25.07
N GLU A 342 6.34 3.89 26.29
CA GLU A 342 7.04 4.77 27.25
C GLU A 342 8.38 4.19 27.68
N GLU A 343 8.42 2.89 28.05
CA GLU A 343 9.66 2.25 28.50
C GLU A 343 10.67 2.10 27.36
N PHE A 344 10.21 1.80 26.16
CA PHE A 344 11.07 1.70 24.97
C PHE A 344 11.63 3.07 24.57
N PHE A 345 10.81 4.13 24.62
CA PHE A 345 11.27 5.49 24.35
C PHE A 345 12.34 5.92 25.37
N LYS A 346 12.13 5.68 26.68
CA LYS A 346 13.15 5.96 27.72
C LYS A 346 14.47 5.23 27.42
N LEU A 347 14.37 3.95 27.05
CA LEU A 347 15.55 3.18 26.66
C LEU A 347 16.28 3.80 25.45
N CYS A 348 15.53 4.25 24.44
CA CYS A 348 16.09 4.90 23.27
C CYS A 348 16.86 6.17 23.64
N ILE A 349 16.31 6.98 24.57
CA ILE A 349 16.98 8.17 25.09
C ILE A 349 18.27 7.80 25.85
N ASP A 350 18.20 6.82 26.75
CA ASP A 350 19.36 6.39 27.56
C ASP A 350 20.49 5.84 26.68
N LYS A 351 20.15 5.15 25.60
CA LYS A 351 21.12 4.62 24.63
C LYS A 351 21.60 5.65 23.59
N ASN A 352 21.02 6.84 23.58
CA ASN A 352 21.22 7.86 22.55
C ASN A 352 21.00 7.32 21.12
N TYR A 353 19.89 6.57 20.94
CA TYR A 353 19.58 5.86 19.70
C TYR A 353 18.08 5.92 19.42
N LEU A 354 17.67 6.35 18.23
CA LEU A 354 16.28 6.39 17.80
C LEU A 354 16.03 5.41 16.66
N THR A 355 14.82 4.85 16.58
CA THR A 355 14.35 4.19 15.37
C THR A 355 13.91 5.23 14.34
N PHE A 356 13.80 4.83 13.06
CA PHE A 356 13.25 5.69 12.01
C PHE A 356 11.83 6.17 12.36
N ALA A 357 10.96 5.25 12.77
CA ALA A 357 9.58 5.56 13.12
C ALA A 357 9.46 6.53 14.32
N LEU A 358 10.30 6.37 15.35
CA LEU A 358 10.35 7.33 16.46
C LEU A 358 10.83 8.71 16.00
N SER A 359 11.80 8.77 15.09
CA SER A 359 12.27 10.04 14.53
C SER A 359 11.16 10.76 13.74
N GLU A 360 10.33 10.00 13.01
CA GLU A 360 9.15 10.54 12.30
C GLU A 360 8.09 11.07 13.28
N GLN A 361 7.78 10.31 14.33
CA GLN A 361 6.84 10.74 15.38
C GLN A 361 7.30 12.01 16.10
N LEU A 362 8.56 12.08 16.47
CA LEU A 362 9.12 13.28 17.10
C LEU A 362 9.07 14.50 16.17
N ALA A 363 9.41 14.31 14.89
CA ALA A 363 9.30 15.36 13.89
C ALA A 363 7.84 15.83 13.69
N PHE A 364 6.89 14.90 13.69
CA PHE A 364 5.47 15.22 13.57
C PHE A 364 4.98 15.99 14.80
N ASN A 365 5.37 15.59 16.02
CA ASN A 365 4.99 16.27 17.25
C ASN A 365 5.43 17.74 17.28
N LEU A 366 6.63 18.05 16.76
CA LEU A 366 7.09 19.45 16.60
C LEU A 366 6.15 20.30 15.72
N LEU A 367 5.44 19.65 14.78
CA LEU A 367 4.51 20.32 13.86
C LEU A 367 3.09 20.45 14.42
N CYS A 368 2.70 19.62 15.41
CA CYS A 368 1.33 19.51 15.88
C CYS A 368 1.09 20.08 17.28
N GLU A 369 2.09 20.06 18.16
CA GLU A 369 1.93 20.53 19.54
C GLU A 369 1.68 22.03 19.62
N ASN A 370 0.62 22.42 20.32
CA ASN A 370 0.25 23.85 20.50
C ASN A 370 1.31 24.67 21.25
N GLU A 371 2.06 24.03 22.14
CA GLU A 371 3.14 24.65 22.89
C GLU A 371 4.29 25.10 21.99
N ASN A 372 4.43 24.49 20.82
CA ASN A 372 5.46 24.77 19.83
C ASN A 372 4.99 25.64 18.66
N ALA A 373 3.90 26.40 18.79
CA ALA A 373 3.31 27.17 17.69
C ALA A 373 4.32 28.04 16.92
N LYS A 374 5.22 28.75 17.64
CA LYS A 374 6.26 29.58 16.99
C LYS A 374 7.29 28.76 16.21
N ILE A 375 7.61 27.57 16.68
CA ILE A 375 8.55 26.68 16.02
C ILE A 375 7.91 26.07 14.81
N ARG A 376 6.66 25.61 14.94
CA ARG A 376 5.83 25.16 13.83
C ARG A 376 5.74 26.22 12.73
N GLU A 377 5.40 27.48 13.06
CA GLU A 377 5.35 28.58 12.10
C GLU A 377 6.70 28.80 11.42
N ARG A 378 7.82 28.74 12.18
CA ARG A 378 9.17 28.85 11.63
C ARG A 378 9.48 27.74 10.64
N ILE A 379 9.10 26.48 10.95
CA ILE A 379 9.34 25.33 10.08
C ILE A 379 8.49 25.45 8.82
N ILE A 380 7.19 25.71 8.93
CA ILE A 380 6.28 25.84 7.80
C ILE A 380 6.70 27.00 6.90
N SER A 381 7.02 28.16 7.48
CA SER A 381 7.45 29.34 6.73
C SER A 381 8.78 29.19 5.99
N ARG A 382 9.54 28.11 6.26
CA ARG A 382 10.76 27.78 5.52
C ARG A 382 10.48 27.33 4.09
N TYR A 383 9.30 26.76 3.83
CA TYR A 383 8.98 26.16 2.54
C TYR A 383 7.87 26.91 1.80
N ASP A 384 8.14 27.28 0.55
CA ASP A 384 7.16 27.86 -0.37
C ASP A 384 6.48 26.78 -1.23
N GLU A 385 7.15 25.63 -1.42
CA GLU A 385 6.62 24.47 -2.14
C GLU A 385 7.13 23.16 -1.50
N VAL A 386 6.24 22.20 -1.40
CA VAL A 386 6.52 20.83 -0.96
C VAL A 386 6.21 19.89 -2.13
N LEU A 387 7.20 19.16 -2.59
CA LEU A 387 7.09 18.20 -3.70
C LEU A 387 7.38 16.80 -3.17
N VAL A 388 6.46 15.87 -3.40
CA VAL A 388 6.59 14.48 -2.92
C VAL A 388 6.50 13.52 -4.10
N ASP A 389 7.56 12.76 -4.32
CA ASP A 389 7.59 11.65 -5.28
C ASP A 389 7.12 10.36 -4.62
N GLU A 390 6.59 9.43 -5.40
CA GLU A 390 6.04 8.13 -4.99
C GLU A 390 5.02 8.24 -3.82
N PHE A 391 4.12 9.23 -3.91
CA PHE A 391 3.17 9.55 -2.85
C PHE A 391 2.22 8.39 -2.49
N GLN A 392 2.06 7.37 -3.35
CA GLN A 392 1.29 6.16 -3.05
C GLN A 392 1.93 5.29 -1.93
N ASP A 393 3.21 5.52 -1.63
CA ASP A 393 3.95 4.73 -0.64
C ASP A 393 4.09 5.44 0.72
N VAL A 394 3.45 6.61 0.91
CA VAL A 394 3.44 7.32 2.20
C VAL A 394 2.43 6.71 3.18
N ASN A 395 2.75 6.75 4.47
CA ASN A 395 1.84 6.40 5.55
C ASN A 395 0.95 7.58 5.98
N ASP A 396 0.03 7.36 6.93
CA ASP A 396 -0.92 8.39 7.37
C ASP A 396 -0.22 9.56 8.09
N LEU A 397 0.79 9.27 8.91
CA LEU A 397 1.60 10.29 9.60
C LEU A 397 2.34 11.18 8.58
N GLN A 398 3.04 10.57 7.64
CA GLN A 398 3.80 11.27 6.60
C GLN A 398 2.89 12.13 5.72
N SER A 399 1.74 11.59 5.31
CA SER A 399 0.73 12.33 4.54
C SER A 399 0.27 13.58 5.30
N ARG A 400 -0.04 13.43 6.59
CA ARG A 400 -0.45 14.56 7.44
C ARG A 400 0.67 15.57 7.64
N MET A 401 1.91 15.11 7.77
CA MET A 401 3.09 15.98 7.87
C MET A 401 3.24 16.86 6.62
N PHE A 402 3.13 16.28 5.43
CA PHE A 402 3.22 17.05 4.18
C PHE A 402 2.09 18.06 4.02
N GLU A 403 0.88 17.74 4.45
CA GLU A 403 -0.22 18.69 4.48
C GLU A 403 0.11 19.91 5.36
N ILE A 404 0.63 19.68 6.56
CA ILE A 404 0.99 20.74 7.50
C ILE A 404 2.13 21.59 6.92
N LEU A 405 3.20 20.99 6.43
CA LEU A 405 4.37 21.65 5.87
C LEU A 405 4.05 22.53 4.65
N SER A 406 2.98 22.21 3.93
CA SER A 406 2.54 22.93 2.73
C SER A 406 1.36 23.88 2.98
N ASP A 407 1.21 24.43 4.17
CA ASP A 407 0.09 25.29 4.58
C ASP A 407 -1.27 24.63 4.31
N ASN A 408 -1.50 23.48 4.95
CA ASN A 408 -2.70 22.64 4.77
C ASN A 408 -2.93 22.21 3.31
N GLY A 409 -1.86 21.81 2.64
CA GLY A 409 -1.89 21.27 1.29
C GLY A 409 -1.99 22.31 0.16
N LYS A 410 -1.92 23.61 0.46
CA LYS A 410 -2.04 24.68 -0.56
C LYS A 410 -0.88 24.70 -1.55
N HIS A 411 0.33 24.36 -1.08
CA HIS A 411 1.57 24.35 -1.86
C HIS A 411 2.15 22.94 -1.95
N LEU A 412 1.28 21.93 -2.05
CA LEU A 412 1.65 20.52 -2.09
C LEU A 412 1.51 19.95 -3.49
N PHE A 413 2.62 19.55 -4.06
CA PHE A 413 2.69 18.85 -5.34
C PHE A 413 3.06 17.38 -5.11
N THR A 414 2.16 16.47 -5.41
CA THR A 414 2.38 15.03 -5.23
C THR A 414 2.36 14.29 -6.54
N VAL A 415 3.28 13.36 -6.71
CA VAL A 415 3.36 12.48 -7.88
C VAL A 415 3.36 11.03 -7.41
N GLY A 416 2.66 10.16 -8.10
CA GLY A 416 2.63 8.75 -7.77
C GLY A 416 1.74 7.93 -8.70
N ASP A 417 1.69 6.64 -8.43
CA ASP A 417 0.84 5.69 -9.14
C ASP A 417 0.33 4.62 -8.15
N VAL A 418 -0.96 4.66 -7.83
CA VAL A 418 -1.59 3.69 -6.90
C VAL A 418 -1.32 2.24 -7.31
N LYS A 419 -1.22 1.96 -8.64
CA LYS A 419 -0.91 0.65 -9.18
C LYS A 419 0.48 0.13 -8.81
N GLN A 420 1.39 1.02 -8.37
CA GLN A 420 2.75 0.72 -7.97
C GLN A 420 2.94 0.71 -6.44
N SER A 421 1.86 0.85 -5.65
CA SER A 421 1.94 0.75 -4.19
C SER A 421 2.20 -0.69 -3.76
N ILE A 422 3.42 -0.98 -3.32
CA ILE A 422 3.87 -2.31 -2.90
C ILE A 422 4.46 -2.34 -1.47
N TYR A 423 4.42 -1.22 -0.76
CA TYR A 423 5.03 -1.07 0.57
C TYR A 423 4.00 -1.09 1.73
N GLY A 424 2.82 -1.71 1.52
CA GLY A 424 1.81 -1.89 2.58
C GLY A 424 2.36 -2.55 3.84
N PHE A 425 3.31 -3.50 3.70
CA PHE A 425 3.99 -4.16 4.80
C PHE A 425 4.92 -3.23 5.61
N ARG A 426 5.20 -2.02 5.11
CA ARG A 426 5.91 -0.93 5.81
C ARG A 426 4.97 0.17 6.30
N GLY A 427 3.68 -0.07 6.32
CA GLY A 427 2.67 0.89 6.78
C GLY A 427 2.24 1.91 5.72
N SER A 428 2.68 1.80 4.45
CA SER A 428 2.19 2.69 3.40
C SER A 428 0.69 2.54 3.20
N ASN A 429 0.00 3.67 2.98
CA ASN A 429 -1.44 3.70 2.81
C ASN A 429 -1.84 4.37 1.49
N PRO A 430 -2.10 3.60 0.41
CA PRO A 430 -2.49 4.14 -0.89
C PRO A 430 -3.81 4.92 -0.87
N ASP A 431 -4.64 4.77 0.18
CA ASP A 431 -5.86 5.54 0.35
C ASP A 431 -5.58 7.04 0.50
N ASN A 432 -4.40 7.42 0.99
CA ASN A 432 -3.97 8.83 1.04
C ASN A 432 -3.89 9.44 -0.36
N PHE A 433 -3.36 8.69 -1.32
CA PHE A 433 -3.32 9.11 -2.73
C PHE A 433 -4.74 9.19 -3.32
N ILE A 434 -5.57 8.17 -3.08
CA ILE A 434 -6.95 8.11 -3.60
C ILE A 434 -7.78 9.26 -3.04
N LYS A 435 -7.80 9.47 -1.72
CA LYS A 435 -8.52 10.57 -1.06
C LYS A 435 -8.08 11.93 -1.59
N ARG A 436 -6.77 12.11 -1.77
CA ARG A 436 -6.23 13.35 -2.34
C ARG A 436 -6.64 13.53 -3.81
N LYS A 437 -6.64 12.43 -4.60
CA LYS A 437 -7.14 12.43 -5.99
C LYS A 437 -8.63 12.74 -6.07
N GLU A 438 -9.42 12.41 -5.07
CA GLU A 438 -10.87 12.69 -5.02
C GLU A 438 -11.20 14.08 -4.49
N ASN A 439 -10.29 14.72 -3.80
CA ASN A 439 -10.49 16.04 -3.25
C ASN A 439 -10.71 17.09 -4.36
N GLY A 440 -11.87 17.73 -4.37
CA GLY A 440 -12.27 18.71 -5.38
C GLY A 440 -11.43 19.99 -5.41
N SER A 441 -10.68 20.30 -4.35
CA SER A 441 -9.79 21.48 -4.27
C SER A 441 -8.39 21.21 -4.82
N VAL A 442 -8.04 19.94 -5.13
CA VAL A 442 -6.73 19.55 -5.66
C VAL A 442 -6.82 19.42 -7.17
N LYS A 443 -5.90 20.05 -7.90
CA LYS A 443 -5.80 19.92 -9.36
C LYS A 443 -5.25 18.54 -9.71
N LYS A 444 -5.99 17.78 -10.54
CA LYS A 444 -5.67 16.41 -10.96
C LYS A 444 -5.06 16.41 -12.36
N ILE A 445 -3.95 15.75 -12.53
CA ILE A 445 -3.28 15.57 -13.83
C ILE A 445 -2.93 14.10 -13.99
N ILE A 446 -3.18 13.55 -15.18
CA ILE A 446 -2.90 12.15 -15.50
C ILE A 446 -1.81 12.10 -16.57
N LEU A 447 -0.72 11.40 -16.28
CA LEU A 447 0.35 11.09 -17.23
C LEU A 447 0.22 9.60 -17.61
N ALA A 448 -0.51 9.33 -18.69
CA ALA A 448 -0.77 7.97 -19.17
C ALA A 448 0.26 7.46 -20.18
N GLU A 449 1.05 8.37 -20.76
CA GLU A 449 2.04 8.03 -21.78
C GLU A 449 3.22 7.27 -21.17
N ASN A 450 3.58 6.11 -21.76
CA ASN A 450 4.77 5.34 -21.39
C ASN A 450 5.85 5.50 -22.46
N PHE A 451 6.99 6.09 -22.05
CA PHE A 451 8.17 6.30 -22.91
C PHE A 451 9.27 5.26 -22.65
N ARG A 452 9.14 4.44 -21.60
CA ARG A 452 10.16 3.48 -21.15
C ARG A 452 10.05 2.15 -21.87
N SER A 453 8.82 1.71 -22.14
CA SER A 453 8.54 0.35 -22.59
C SER A 453 8.00 0.33 -24.02
N ARG A 454 8.30 -0.76 -24.74
CA ARG A 454 7.73 -1.02 -26.06
C ARG A 454 6.21 -1.24 -25.98
N LYS A 455 5.55 -1.07 -27.12
CA LYS A 455 4.09 -1.21 -27.24
C LYS A 455 3.61 -2.57 -26.76
N GLU A 456 4.32 -3.64 -27.11
CA GLU A 456 3.95 -5.02 -26.79
C GLU A 456 3.92 -5.27 -25.27
N ILE A 457 4.84 -4.66 -24.51
CA ILE A 457 4.86 -4.71 -23.05
C ILE A 457 3.66 -3.94 -22.47
N CYS A 458 3.41 -2.75 -22.99
CA CYS A 458 2.27 -1.95 -22.55
C CYS A 458 0.93 -2.66 -22.83
N ASP A 459 0.77 -3.22 -24.03
CA ASP A 459 -0.44 -3.94 -24.42
C ASP A 459 -0.68 -5.17 -23.56
N PHE A 460 0.36 -5.96 -23.26
CA PHE A 460 0.25 -7.12 -22.39
C PHE A 460 -0.07 -6.71 -20.94
N THR A 461 0.58 -5.68 -20.44
CA THR A 461 0.29 -5.13 -19.12
C THR A 461 -1.16 -4.68 -19.03
N ASN A 462 -1.66 -3.91 -20.01
CA ASN A 462 -3.04 -3.48 -20.08
C ASN A 462 -3.99 -4.68 -20.10
N PHE A 463 -3.70 -5.69 -20.94
CA PHE A 463 -4.53 -6.91 -21.04
C PHE A 463 -4.68 -7.63 -19.70
N ILE A 464 -3.61 -7.74 -18.92
CA ILE A 464 -3.67 -8.40 -17.61
C ILE A 464 -4.43 -7.53 -16.62
N PHE A 465 -4.09 -6.23 -16.51
CA PHE A 465 -4.68 -5.36 -15.49
C PHE A 465 -6.17 -5.06 -15.73
N GLU A 466 -6.63 -5.01 -17.00
CA GLU A 466 -8.05 -4.95 -17.34
C GLU A 466 -8.84 -6.16 -16.80
N LYS A 467 -8.19 -7.32 -16.63
CA LYS A 467 -8.83 -8.54 -16.13
C LYS A 467 -8.84 -8.65 -14.61
N ILE A 468 -7.83 -8.10 -13.93
CA ILE A 468 -7.63 -8.30 -12.49
C ILE A 468 -7.92 -7.07 -11.63
N MET A 469 -7.90 -5.84 -12.21
CA MET A 469 -8.12 -4.60 -11.44
C MET A 469 -9.51 -4.01 -11.76
N ASP A 470 -10.52 -4.58 -11.16
CA ASP A 470 -11.93 -4.17 -11.32
C ASP A 470 -12.45 -3.28 -10.17
N GLY A 471 -11.55 -2.69 -9.38
CA GLY A 471 -11.86 -1.92 -8.19
C GLY A 471 -11.82 -2.74 -6.90
N ARG A 472 -11.97 -4.04 -6.98
CA ARG A 472 -11.86 -4.97 -5.85
C ARG A 472 -10.40 -5.22 -5.51
N ILE A 473 -9.58 -5.50 -6.52
CA ILE A 473 -8.13 -5.65 -6.40
C ILE A 473 -7.47 -4.34 -6.79
N GLY A 474 -6.55 -3.85 -5.95
CA GLY A 474 -5.80 -2.61 -6.19
C GLY A 474 -6.58 -1.32 -5.96
N LYS A 475 -7.82 -1.40 -5.43
CA LYS A 475 -8.68 -0.26 -5.04
C LYS A 475 -9.05 0.72 -6.17
N ILE A 476 -8.71 0.42 -7.41
CA ILE A 476 -9.02 1.22 -8.60
C ILE A 476 -9.58 0.33 -9.71
N VAL A 477 -10.43 0.91 -10.56
CA VAL A 477 -10.88 0.27 -11.81
C VAL A 477 -9.86 0.62 -12.90
N TYR A 478 -9.29 -0.41 -13.54
CA TYR A 478 -8.36 -0.21 -14.65
C TYR A 478 -9.14 0.03 -15.94
N ASP A 479 -9.39 1.31 -16.22
CA ASP A 479 -10.11 1.77 -17.42
C ASP A 479 -9.14 2.42 -18.43
N GLU A 480 -9.69 2.99 -19.50
CA GLU A 480 -8.92 3.70 -20.54
C GLU A 480 -8.09 4.88 -20.02
N LYS A 481 -8.43 5.43 -18.83
CA LYS A 481 -7.69 6.54 -18.22
C LYS A 481 -6.47 6.05 -17.46
N GLU A 482 -6.55 4.84 -16.91
CA GLU A 482 -5.47 4.19 -16.17
C GLU A 482 -4.56 3.35 -17.06
N ALA A 483 -4.99 3.03 -18.29
CA ALA A 483 -4.25 2.23 -19.26
C ALA A 483 -2.96 2.93 -19.72
N LEU A 484 -1.90 2.13 -19.88
CA LEU A 484 -0.61 2.59 -20.41
C LEU A 484 -0.75 2.93 -21.90
N LYS A 485 -0.34 4.13 -22.29
CA LYS A 485 -0.30 4.57 -23.69
C LYS A 485 1.14 4.53 -24.21
N PRO A 486 1.49 3.55 -25.05
CA PRO A 486 2.84 3.44 -25.56
C PRO A 486 3.20 4.68 -26.41
N SER A 487 4.25 5.38 -26.00
CA SER A 487 4.70 6.63 -26.63
C SER A 487 6.23 6.68 -26.84
N GLY A 488 6.94 5.59 -26.50
CA GLY A 488 8.36 5.43 -26.76
C GLY A 488 8.67 5.28 -28.26
N ASN A 489 9.78 5.84 -28.72
CA ASN A 489 10.21 5.74 -30.12
C ASN A 489 11.18 4.56 -30.29
N PHE A 490 10.63 3.35 -30.32
CA PHE A 490 11.40 2.12 -30.51
C PHE A 490 11.37 1.66 -31.97
N LYS A 491 12.47 1.12 -32.47
CA LYS A 491 12.53 0.51 -33.80
C LYS A 491 11.70 -0.79 -33.81
N GLU A 492 11.03 -1.04 -34.91
CA GLU A 492 10.38 -2.34 -35.14
C GLU A 492 11.41 -3.47 -35.16
N ALA A 493 11.09 -4.58 -34.51
CA ALA A 493 11.87 -5.80 -34.51
C ALA A 493 10.97 -7.03 -34.50
N ASP A 494 11.35 -8.06 -35.27
CA ASP A 494 10.52 -9.25 -35.51
C ASP A 494 10.32 -10.14 -34.26
N PHE A 495 11.09 -9.93 -33.18
CA PHE A 495 11.08 -10.74 -31.97
C PHE A 495 10.51 -10.02 -30.73
N ASN A 496 9.74 -8.96 -30.91
CA ASN A 496 9.17 -8.17 -29.79
C ASN A 496 7.86 -8.74 -29.22
N LYS A 497 7.61 -10.03 -29.33
CA LYS A 497 6.42 -10.65 -28.80
C LYS A 497 6.55 -10.91 -27.31
N THR A 498 5.50 -10.65 -26.55
CA THR A 498 5.40 -11.14 -25.17
C THR A 498 5.26 -12.65 -25.19
N GLU A 499 6.10 -13.34 -24.42
CA GLU A 499 6.11 -14.78 -24.29
C GLU A 499 5.64 -15.19 -22.89
N ILE A 500 4.86 -16.25 -22.80
CA ILE A 500 4.48 -16.88 -21.54
C ILE A 500 5.13 -18.25 -21.48
N ILE A 501 6.01 -18.42 -20.51
CA ILE A 501 6.65 -19.71 -20.23
C ILE A 501 5.83 -20.42 -19.16
N LEU A 502 5.26 -21.57 -19.52
CA LEU A 502 4.52 -22.42 -18.59
C LEU A 502 5.42 -23.58 -18.16
N ALA A 503 5.74 -23.65 -16.88
CA ALA A 503 6.41 -24.77 -16.27
C ALA A 503 5.37 -25.62 -15.53
N ASP A 504 5.17 -26.88 -15.98
CA ASP A 504 4.32 -27.85 -15.29
C ASP A 504 5.19 -28.70 -14.36
N ALA A 505 5.18 -28.39 -13.08
CA ALA A 505 5.73 -29.25 -12.06
C ALA A 505 4.65 -30.27 -11.68
N ALA A 506 4.52 -31.34 -12.47
CA ALA A 506 3.67 -32.48 -12.10
C ALA A 506 4.23 -33.08 -10.79
N SER A 507 3.62 -32.71 -9.66
CA SER A 507 4.10 -33.10 -8.34
C SER A 507 3.59 -34.47 -7.97
N ASP A 508 4.51 -35.38 -7.76
CA ASP A 508 4.30 -36.63 -6.99
C ASP A 508 4.74 -36.45 -5.52
N THR A 509 4.99 -35.23 -5.04
CA THR A 509 5.53 -34.97 -3.69
C THR A 509 4.59 -34.12 -2.84
N GLU A 510 4.32 -34.57 -1.62
CA GLU A 510 3.53 -33.88 -0.61
C GLU A 510 4.40 -32.86 0.16
N SER A 511 3.86 -31.65 0.41
CA SER A 511 4.33 -30.65 1.37
C SER A 511 5.48 -29.69 0.95
N ASP A 512 6.38 -29.33 1.85
CA ASP A 512 7.42 -28.28 1.72
C ASP A 512 8.40 -28.49 0.53
N ASP A 513 8.51 -29.71 0.01
CA ASP A 513 9.32 -30.03 -1.15
C ASP A 513 8.69 -29.52 -2.46
N GLU A 514 7.36 -29.35 -2.54
CA GLU A 514 6.68 -28.82 -3.75
C GLU A 514 7.04 -27.36 -4.03
N ALA A 515 7.03 -26.51 -3.00
CA ALA A 515 7.35 -25.08 -3.16
C ALA A 515 8.83 -24.92 -3.59
N ARG A 516 9.70 -25.78 -3.08
CA ARG A 516 11.14 -25.77 -3.43
C ARG A 516 11.37 -26.27 -4.85
N ALA A 517 10.67 -27.32 -5.26
CA ALA A 517 10.71 -27.84 -6.63
C ALA A 517 10.19 -26.79 -7.64
N LEU A 518 9.08 -26.11 -7.36
CA LEU A 518 8.55 -25.04 -8.21
C LEU A 518 9.57 -23.91 -8.41
N THR A 519 10.23 -23.46 -7.34
CA THR A 519 11.25 -22.41 -7.39
C THR A 519 12.47 -22.85 -8.22
N GLU A 520 12.89 -24.11 -8.11
CA GLU A 520 13.99 -24.66 -8.91
C GLU A 520 13.62 -24.77 -10.39
N PHE A 521 12.40 -25.20 -10.73
CA PHE A 521 11.90 -25.25 -12.11
C PHE A 521 11.81 -23.83 -12.73
N GLU A 522 11.32 -22.86 -11.98
CA GLU A 522 11.27 -21.46 -12.42
C GLU A 522 12.68 -20.93 -12.70
N ALA A 523 13.64 -21.17 -11.80
CA ALA A 523 15.02 -20.75 -11.96
C ALA A 523 15.69 -21.38 -13.20
N ILE A 524 15.44 -22.67 -13.46
CA ILE A 524 15.93 -23.37 -14.64
C ILE A 524 15.32 -22.77 -15.92
N ALA A 525 14.00 -22.58 -15.98
CA ALA A 525 13.32 -22.01 -17.13
C ALA A 525 13.82 -20.60 -17.46
N VAL A 526 14.09 -19.79 -16.44
CA VAL A 526 14.68 -18.45 -16.60
C VAL A 526 16.12 -18.55 -17.13
N ALA A 527 16.93 -19.43 -16.57
CA ALA A 527 18.33 -19.63 -17.00
C ALA A 527 18.41 -20.11 -18.46
N ASP A 528 17.60 -21.08 -18.84
CA ASP A 528 17.52 -21.61 -20.22
C ASP A 528 17.11 -20.51 -21.20
N LYS A 529 16.14 -19.66 -20.81
CA LYS A 529 15.72 -18.53 -21.66
C LYS A 529 16.82 -17.49 -21.82
N ILE A 530 17.53 -17.16 -20.74
CA ILE A 530 18.69 -16.24 -20.81
C ILE A 530 19.77 -16.80 -21.74
N GLU A 531 20.11 -18.08 -21.60
CA GLU A 531 21.10 -18.74 -22.46
C GLU A 531 20.67 -18.71 -23.94
N ALA A 532 19.39 -19.00 -24.24
CA ALA A 532 18.83 -18.93 -25.58
C ALA A 532 18.97 -17.50 -26.17
N LEU A 533 18.58 -16.47 -25.43
CA LEU A 533 18.69 -15.06 -25.86
C LEU A 533 20.16 -14.64 -26.10
N MET A 534 21.09 -15.10 -25.26
CA MET A 534 22.52 -14.84 -25.44
C MET A 534 23.07 -15.52 -26.71
N ASN A 535 22.64 -16.76 -27.00
CA ASN A 535 23.06 -17.50 -28.19
C ASN A 535 22.47 -16.90 -29.48
N GLU A 536 21.30 -16.26 -29.42
CA GLU A 536 20.69 -15.55 -30.55
C GLU A 536 21.29 -14.18 -30.78
N ASN A 537 22.30 -13.74 -29.99
CA ASN A 537 22.93 -12.42 -30.04
C ASN A 537 21.90 -11.27 -30.01
N MET A 538 20.88 -11.39 -29.18
CA MET A 538 19.84 -10.38 -28.99
C MET A 538 20.47 -9.06 -28.53
N GLN A 539 20.27 -7.99 -29.28
CA GLN A 539 20.78 -6.66 -28.94
C GLN A 539 19.65 -5.86 -28.23
N ILE A 540 20.00 -5.24 -27.13
CA ILE A 540 19.13 -4.31 -26.40
C ILE A 540 19.50 -2.90 -26.84
N GLU A 541 18.52 -2.11 -27.30
CA GLU A 541 18.73 -0.67 -27.56
C GLU A 541 18.59 0.08 -26.23
N GLU A 542 19.61 0.85 -25.87
CA GLU A 542 19.50 1.89 -24.85
C GLU A 542 18.83 3.13 -25.47
N ASN A 543 17.80 3.65 -24.78
CA ASN A 543 17.08 4.86 -25.18
C ASN A 543 17.84 6.14 -24.83
#